data_b876afa76ab0416140e1d1b81043a857
#
_entry.id   b876afa76ab0416140e1d1b81043a857
#
_cell.length_a   1.000
_cell.length_b   1.000
_cell.length_c   1.000
_cell.angle_alpha   90.00
_cell.angle_beta   90.00
_cell.angle_gamma   90.00
#
_symmetry.space_group_name_H-M   'P 1'
#
loop_
_entity.id
_entity.type
_entity.pdbx_description
1 polymer ?
#
loop_
_entity_poly.entity_id
_entity_poly.type
_entity_poly.pdbx_seq_one_letter_code
_entity_poly.pdbx_strand_id
1 'polypeptide(L)'
;MAGFASRTRGVAAGGFDPTANYKRIDFVTMSSTGDATNFGSLTSNREGPMGLGNETRGIAAAGWSRPNSNNIQAIDFVTIASTGDSQNFGDLAQRTNYGAGAASPTRGLLIAGNIPAPGDMYNRIEFITIASQGDAQEFGELKHCLLYTSDAADEERG
;
A
#
# COMPACT_ATOMS: atom_id res chain seq x y z
N MET A 1 -6.67 1.52 2.22
CA MET A 1 -6.72 1.99 0.82
C MET A 1 -5.37 2.58 0.46
N ALA A 2 -4.81 2.19 -0.67
CA ALA A 2 -3.60 2.78 -1.21
C ALA A 2 -3.94 4.00 -2.06
N GLY A 3 -3.14 5.07 -1.97
CA GLY A 3 -3.25 6.25 -2.82
C GLY A 3 -1.92 6.52 -3.52
N PHE A 4 -1.99 6.90 -4.79
CA PHE A 4 -0.85 7.34 -5.58
C PHE A 4 -1.33 8.27 -6.71
N ALA A 5 -0.43 9.01 -7.31
CA ALA A 5 -0.81 10.00 -8.31
C ALA A 5 0.27 10.26 -9.34
N SER A 6 -0.14 10.75 -10.49
CA SER A 6 0.67 11.52 -11.44
C SER A 6 0.23 12.99 -11.39
N ARG A 7 0.78 13.83 -12.24
CA ARG A 7 0.33 15.22 -12.39
C ARG A 7 -1.11 15.34 -12.86
N THR A 8 -1.64 14.34 -13.55
CA THR A 8 -2.96 14.41 -14.18
C THR A 8 -4.01 13.53 -13.51
N ARG A 9 -3.63 12.50 -12.81
CA ARG A 9 -4.54 11.52 -12.19
C ARG A 9 -4.22 11.27 -10.72
N GLY A 10 -5.25 11.30 -9.88
CA GLY A 10 -5.22 10.75 -8.53
C GLY A 10 -5.88 9.39 -8.53
N VAL A 11 -5.25 8.38 -7.96
CA VAL A 11 -5.70 6.97 -7.99
C VAL A 11 -5.84 6.46 -6.57
N ALA A 12 -6.93 5.73 -6.32
CA ALA A 12 -7.20 5.05 -5.06
C ALA A 12 -7.41 3.55 -5.34
N ALA A 13 -6.73 2.69 -4.58
CA ALA A 13 -6.75 1.26 -4.81
C ALA A 13 -7.01 0.45 -3.53
N GLY A 14 -7.85 -0.57 -3.63
CA GLY A 14 -8.25 -1.40 -2.52
C GLY A 14 -9.08 -0.65 -1.48
N GLY A 15 -9.13 -1.14 -0.26
CA GLY A 15 -9.87 -0.53 0.82
C GLY A 15 -10.86 -1.48 1.46
N PHE A 16 -11.70 -0.95 2.33
CA PHE A 16 -12.77 -1.71 2.99
C PHE A 16 -14.13 -1.33 2.40
N ASP A 17 -14.86 -2.31 1.94
CA ASP A 17 -16.27 -2.22 1.56
C ASP A 17 -17.03 -3.37 2.21
N PRO A 18 -18.09 -3.11 3.01
CA PRO A 18 -18.88 -4.16 3.65
C PRO A 18 -19.58 -5.10 2.64
N THR A 19 -19.68 -4.70 1.36
CA THR A 19 -20.33 -5.47 0.29
C THR A 19 -19.38 -6.35 -0.54
N ALA A 20 -18.06 -6.39 -0.21
CA ALA A 20 -17.10 -7.39 -0.67
C ALA A 20 -16.22 -7.09 -1.88
N ASN A 21 -16.05 -5.87 -2.33
CA ASN A 21 -15.17 -5.60 -3.47
C ASN A 21 -13.93 -4.76 -3.11
N TYR A 22 -13.00 -5.37 -2.40
CA TYR A 22 -11.78 -4.73 -1.86
C TYR A 22 -10.62 -4.63 -2.86
N LYS A 23 -10.82 -4.99 -4.12
CA LYS A 23 -9.79 -4.95 -5.16
C LYS A 23 -9.99 -3.83 -6.18
N ARG A 24 -11.04 -3.02 -6.03
CA ARG A 24 -11.34 -1.95 -6.96
C ARG A 24 -10.25 -0.89 -6.97
N ILE A 25 -9.96 -0.38 -8.16
CA ILE A 25 -9.12 0.79 -8.40
C ILE A 25 -9.98 1.85 -9.06
N ASP A 26 -10.03 3.04 -8.49
CA ASP A 26 -10.72 4.21 -9.04
C ASP A 26 -9.74 5.38 -9.21
N PHE A 27 -10.06 6.28 -10.13
CA PHE A 27 -9.25 7.47 -10.36
C PHE A 27 -10.09 8.72 -10.58
N VAL A 28 -9.47 9.87 -10.35
CA VAL A 28 -9.99 11.18 -10.69
C VAL A 28 -8.99 11.93 -11.55
N THR A 29 -9.49 12.84 -12.40
CA THR A 29 -8.65 13.78 -13.14
C THR A 29 -8.33 14.97 -12.24
N MET A 30 -7.05 15.27 -12.01
CA MET A 30 -6.61 16.30 -11.05
C MET A 30 -7.04 17.74 -11.46
N SER A 31 -7.21 17.99 -12.73
CA SER A 31 -7.53 19.34 -13.26
C SER A 31 -9.03 19.66 -13.33
N SER A 32 -9.90 18.70 -13.00
CA SER A 32 -11.35 18.90 -13.06
C SER A 32 -12.06 18.28 -11.87
N THR A 33 -13.14 18.92 -11.42
CA THR A 33 -14.03 18.34 -10.42
C THR A 33 -14.92 17.25 -11.04
N GLY A 34 -15.25 16.22 -10.27
CA GLY A 34 -16.11 15.13 -10.71
C GLY A 34 -15.95 13.90 -9.84
N ASP A 35 -16.85 12.97 -10.05
CA ASP A 35 -16.82 11.68 -9.37
C ASP A 35 -15.67 10.81 -9.87
N ALA A 36 -15.21 9.91 -9.02
CA ALA A 36 -14.20 8.94 -9.40
C ALA A 36 -14.73 7.95 -10.44
N THR A 37 -13.88 7.62 -11.40
CA THR A 37 -14.17 6.67 -12.48
C THR A 37 -13.40 5.38 -12.23
N ASN A 38 -13.99 4.24 -12.61
CA ASN A 38 -13.32 2.96 -12.51
C ASN A 38 -12.03 2.93 -13.34
N PHE A 39 -10.94 2.52 -12.70
CA PHE A 39 -9.64 2.33 -13.34
C PHE A 39 -9.42 0.87 -13.72
N GLY A 40 -9.76 -0.07 -12.85
CA GLY A 40 -9.54 -1.50 -12.96
C GLY A 40 -9.59 -2.17 -11.58
N SER A 41 -8.87 -3.27 -11.44
CA SER A 41 -8.85 -4.07 -10.22
C SER A 41 -7.43 -4.48 -9.84
N LEU A 42 -7.17 -4.60 -8.52
CA LEU A 42 -5.98 -5.26 -7.98
C LEU A 42 -6.04 -6.77 -8.26
N THR A 43 -4.91 -7.45 -8.19
CA THR A 43 -4.83 -8.92 -8.35
C THR A 43 -5.60 -9.67 -7.27
N SER A 44 -5.79 -9.07 -6.10
CA SER A 44 -6.53 -9.64 -4.97
C SER A 44 -7.22 -8.58 -4.12
N ASN A 45 -8.21 -9.01 -3.32
CA ASN A 45 -8.88 -8.14 -2.35
C ASN A 45 -7.90 -7.71 -1.26
N ARG A 46 -7.84 -6.38 -0.97
CA ARG A 46 -6.89 -5.82 0.01
C ARG A 46 -7.50 -4.70 0.82
N GLU A 47 -7.50 -4.87 2.12
CA GLU A 47 -7.76 -3.83 3.10
C GLU A 47 -6.42 -3.30 3.64
N GLY A 48 -6.25 -1.99 3.76
CA GLY A 48 -5.03 -1.38 4.28
C GLY A 48 -3.75 -1.63 3.46
N PRO A 49 -3.79 -1.65 2.11
CA PRO A 49 -2.57 -1.70 1.33
C PRO A 49 -1.78 -0.40 1.45
N MET A 50 -0.46 -0.50 1.32
CA MET A 50 0.45 0.63 1.18
C MET A 50 0.42 1.17 -0.25
N GLY A 51 0.43 2.48 -0.41
CA GLY A 51 0.43 3.14 -1.71
C GLY A 51 1.68 3.99 -1.93
N LEU A 52 2.27 3.92 -3.10
CA LEU A 52 3.34 4.81 -3.56
C LEU A 52 3.37 4.84 -5.09
N GLY A 53 4.12 5.76 -5.67
CA GLY A 53 4.27 5.80 -7.11
C GLY A 53 5.15 6.93 -7.60
N ASN A 54 5.37 6.95 -8.89
CA ASN A 54 5.96 8.06 -9.62
C ASN A 54 5.01 8.54 -10.72
N GLU A 55 5.46 9.40 -11.62
CA GLU A 55 4.62 9.95 -12.70
C GLU A 55 4.02 8.89 -13.64
N THR A 56 4.59 7.69 -13.72
CA THR A 56 4.18 6.65 -14.67
C THR A 56 3.56 5.42 -14.02
N ARG A 57 4.05 5.00 -12.87
CA ARG A 57 3.60 3.79 -12.17
C ARG A 57 3.05 4.09 -10.79
N GLY A 58 1.90 3.50 -10.51
CA GLY A 58 1.34 3.40 -9.17
C GLY A 58 1.54 2.00 -8.62
N ILE A 59 1.85 1.92 -7.34
CA ILE A 59 2.14 0.69 -6.59
C ILE A 59 1.13 0.56 -5.46
N ALA A 60 0.55 -0.63 -5.33
CA ALA A 60 -0.25 -1.02 -4.17
C ALA A 60 0.33 -2.30 -3.57
N ALA A 61 0.87 -2.22 -2.37
CA ALA A 61 1.59 -3.32 -1.75
C ALA A 61 0.92 -3.78 -0.45
N ALA A 62 1.08 -5.06 -0.15
CA ALA A 62 0.59 -5.64 1.09
C ALA A 62 -0.95 -5.57 1.25
N GLY A 63 -1.42 -5.59 2.48
CA GLY A 63 -2.83 -5.47 2.84
C GLY A 63 -3.40 -6.73 3.48
N TRP A 64 -4.62 -6.63 3.98
CA TRP A 64 -5.37 -7.73 4.59
C TRP A 64 -6.43 -8.27 3.61
N SER A 65 -6.43 -9.57 3.37
CA SER A 65 -7.45 -10.25 2.57
C SER A 65 -8.53 -10.86 3.47
N ARG A 66 -9.72 -10.26 3.50
CA ARG A 66 -10.83 -10.78 4.31
C ARG A 66 -11.28 -12.19 3.95
N PRO A 67 -11.44 -12.53 2.65
CA PRO A 67 -11.84 -13.90 2.31
C PRO A 67 -10.88 -14.96 2.82
N ASN A 68 -9.59 -14.63 2.85
CA ASN A 68 -8.54 -15.56 3.29
C ASN A 68 -8.12 -15.34 4.75
N SER A 69 -8.66 -14.32 5.42
CA SER A 69 -8.31 -13.94 6.81
C SER A 69 -6.79 -13.89 7.04
N ASN A 70 -6.05 -13.28 6.09
CA ASN A 70 -4.59 -13.25 6.13
C ASN A 70 -4.03 -11.97 5.51
N ASN A 71 -2.85 -11.56 5.97
CA ASN A 71 -2.08 -10.50 5.33
C ASN A 71 -1.47 -10.99 4.02
N ILE A 72 -1.27 -10.05 3.10
CA ILE A 72 -0.71 -10.27 1.77
C ILE A 72 0.70 -9.69 1.72
N GLN A 73 1.59 -10.33 1.00
CA GLN A 73 2.94 -9.84 0.70
C GLN A 73 3.07 -9.29 -0.72
N ALA A 74 2.12 -9.62 -1.61
CA ALA A 74 2.20 -9.24 -3.01
C ALA A 74 2.18 -7.73 -3.22
N ILE A 75 2.99 -7.29 -4.16
CA ILE A 75 3.07 -5.92 -4.66
C ILE A 75 2.44 -5.89 -6.04
N ASP A 76 1.46 -5.02 -6.23
CA ASP A 76 0.81 -4.80 -7.51
C ASP A 76 1.21 -3.45 -8.10
N PHE A 77 1.22 -3.33 -9.41
CA PHE A 77 1.43 -2.05 -10.08
C PHE A 77 0.43 -1.81 -11.21
N VAL A 78 0.24 -0.54 -11.50
CA VAL A 78 -0.51 -0.05 -12.66
C VAL A 78 0.29 1.02 -13.40
N THR A 79 0.04 1.17 -14.70
CA THR A 79 0.47 2.35 -15.46
C THR A 79 -0.60 3.43 -15.31
N ILE A 80 -0.28 4.54 -14.64
CA ILE A 80 -1.28 5.56 -14.25
C ILE A 80 -1.99 6.18 -15.45
N ALA A 81 -1.31 6.33 -16.58
CA ALA A 81 -1.87 6.92 -17.80
C ALA A 81 -2.93 6.05 -18.50
N SER A 82 -2.98 4.75 -18.22
CA SER A 82 -3.85 3.78 -18.90
C SER A 82 -4.70 3.02 -17.90
N THR A 83 -6.02 3.07 -18.04
CA THR A 83 -6.92 2.24 -17.23
C THR A 83 -6.73 0.76 -17.55
N GLY A 84 -6.88 -0.07 -16.55
CA GLY A 84 -6.75 -1.53 -16.66
C GLY A 84 -6.44 -2.17 -15.31
N ASP A 85 -6.48 -3.47 -15.27
CA ASP A 85 -6.16 -4.22 -14.06
C ASP A 85 -4.68 -4.13 -13.72
N SER A 86 -4.38 -4.19 -12.43
CA SER A 86 -2.99 -4.25 -11.95
C SER A 86 -2.33 -5.56 -12.34
N GLN A 87 -1.01 -5.49 -12.42
CA GLN A 87 -0.15 -6.64 -12.62
C GLN A 87 0.69 -6.87 -11.36
N ASN A 88 1.10 -8.12 -11.15
CA ASN A 88 2.03 -8.43 -10.08
C ASN A 88 3.39 -7.79 -10.36
N PHE A 89 3.94 -7.12 -9.35
CA PHE A 89 5.26 -6.49 -9.40
C PHE A 89 6.33 -7.39 -8.78
N GLY A 90 6.01 -8.05 -7.68
CA GLY A 90 6.86 -8.87 -6.84
C GLY A 90 6.24 -9.00 -5.45
N ASP A 91 7.03 -9.39 -4.48
CA ASP A 91 6.60 -9.61 -3.10
C ASP A 91 7.44 -8.82 -2.09
N LEU A 92 6.83 -8.47 -0.96
CA LEU A 92 7.52 -8.09 0.27
C LEU A 92 8.15 -9.33 0.92
N ALA A 93 9.21 -9.15 1.70
CA ALA A 93 9.80 -10.24 2.48
C ALA A 93 8.84 -10.78 3.55
N GLN A 94 7.91 -9.94 4.03
CA GLN A 94 6.96 -10.30 5.07
C GLN A 94 5.54 -9.83 4.71
N ARG A 95 4.55 -10.66 5.06
CA ARG A 95 3.14 -10.28 4.95
C ARG A 95 2.80 -9.20 5.96
N THR A 96 2.23 -8.08 5.51
CA THR A 96 1.91 -6.94 6.37
C THR A 96 0.69 -6.18 5.85
N ASN A 97 0.15 -5.30 6.68
CA ASN A 97 -0.90 -4.36 6.31
C ASN A 97 -0.74 -3.03 7.07
N TYR A 98 -1.45 -1.99 6.66
CA TYR A 98 -1.48 -0.67 7.32
C TYR A 98 -0.10 -0.02 7.50
N GLY A 99 0.87 -0.35 6.67
CA GLY A 99 2.13 0.38 6.61
C GLY A 99 2.02 1.66 5.78
N ALA A 100 3.14 2.35 5.62
CA ALA A 100 3.25 3.56 4.83
C ALA A 100 4.05 3.32 3.54
N GLY A 101 3.77 4.12 2.52
CA GLY A 101 4.54 4.18 1.28
C GLY A 101 5.11 5.57 1.05
N ALA A 102 6.33 5.63 0.56
CA ALA A 102 6.97 6.87 0.11
C ALA A 102 7.78 6.60 -1.16
N ALA A 103 7.96 7.59 -2.00
CA ALA A 103 8.68 7.38 -3.25
C ALA A 103 9.49 8.61 -3.69
N SER A 104 10.61 8.32 -4.34
CA SER A 104 11.28 9.22 -5.28
C SER A 104 10.88 8.84 -6.71
N PRO A 105 11.33 9.56 -7.74
CA PRO A 105 11.04 9.17 -9.13
C PRO A 105 11.48 7.75 -9.51
N THR A 106 12.48 7.19 -8.83
CA THR A 106 13.07 5.88 -9.18
C THR A 106 12.86 4.80 -8.12
N ARG A 107 12.77 5.17 -6.85
CA ARG A 107 12.74 4.23 -5.72
C ARG A 107 11.47 4.40 -4.90
N GLY A 108 10.81 3.30 -4.58
CA GLY A 108 9.71 3.23 -3.63
C GLY A 108 10.18 2.63 -2.31
N LEU A 109 9.72 3.20 -1.20
CA LEU A 109 9.92 2.67 0.15
C LEU A 109 8.59 2.15 0.68
N LEU A 110 8.62 0.96 1.22
CA LEU A 110 7.52 0.28 1.89
C LEU A 110 7.90 0.17 3.38
N ILE A 111 7.15 0.85 4.22
CA ILE A 111 7.61 1.19 5.57
C ILE A 111 6.66 0.58 6.59
N ALA A 112 7.22 -0.25 7.45
CA ALA A 112 6.54 -0.80 8.62
C ALA A 112 5.25 -1.55 8.28
N GLY A 113 4.32 -1.58 9.21
CA GLY A 113 3.01 -2.21 9.10
C GLY A 113 2.76 -3.21 10.20
N ASN A 114 1.57 -3.79 10.18
CA ASN A 114 1.15 -4.80 11.13
C ASN A 114 1.34 -6.20 10.51
N ILE A 115 2.05 -7.08 11.21
CA ILE A 115 2.25 -8.48 10.80
C ILE A 115 1.19 -9.39 11.46
N PRO A 116 0.87 -10.55 10.83
CA PRO A 116 0.00 -11.53 11.46
C PRO A 116 0.64 -12.08 12.73
N ALA A 117 -0.19 -12.47 13.67
CA ALA A 117 0.15 -12.94 15.02
C ALA A 117 1.61 -13.43 15.23
N PRO A 118 2.22 -13.07 16.36
CA PRO A 118 1.56 -12.61 17.60
C PRO A 118 1.18 -11.14 17.67
N GLY A 119 1.11 -10.42 16.55
CA GLY A 119 0.67 -9.03 16.55
C GLY A 119 1.80 -8.01 16.73
N ASP A 120 3.02 -8.42 16.46
CA ASP A 120 4.18 -7.55 16.55
C ASP A 120 4.17 -6.48 15.46
N MET A 121 4.67 -5.31 15.81
CA MET A 121 4.89 -4.23 14.87
C MET A 121 6.11 -4.51 14.03
N TYR A 122 5.92 -4.39 12.71
CA TYR A 122 7.00 -4.52 11.76
C TYR A 122 7.68 -3.17 11.58
N ASN A 123 8.91 -3.03 12.06
CA ASN A 123 9.68 -1.79 11.96
C ASN A 123 10.57 -1.71 10.72
N ARG A 124 10.53 -2.73 9.87
CA ARG A 124 11.39 -2.85 8.69
C ARG A 124 10.97 -1.87 7.60
N ILE A 125 11.97 -1.35 6.90
CA ILE A 125 11.80 -0.59 5.68
C ILE A 125 12.32 -1.44 4.53
N GLU A 126 11.50 -1.63 3.52
CA GLU A 126 11.87 -2.31 2.29
C GLU A 126 11.82 -1.33 1.12
N PHE A 127 12.55 -1.60 0.06
CA PHE A 127 12.54 -0.76 -1.13
C PHE A 127 12.36 -1.56 -2.41
N ILE A 128 11.83 -0.88 -3.41
CA ILE A 128 11.72 -1.36 -4.79
C ILE A 128 12.29 -0.34 -5.76
N THR A 129 12.79 -0.79 -6.90
CA THR A 129 13.05 0.08 -8.06
C THR A 129 11.78 0.14 -8.90
N ILE A 130 11.10 1.28 -8.95
CA ILE A 130 9.75 1.40 -9.52
C ILE A 130 9.69 0.97 -10.99
N ALA A 131 10.76 1.20 -11.75
CA ALA A 131 10.82 0.85 -13.19
C ALA A 131 10.99 -0.66 -13.46
N SER A 132 11.42 -1.45 -12.47
CA SER A 132 11.77 -2.87 -12.65
C SER A 132 11.00 -3.75 -11.70
N GLN A 133 10.22 -4.71 -12.23
CA GLN A 133 9.54 -5.72 -11.40
C GLN A 133 10.57 -6.58 -10.67
N GLY A 134 10.20 -7.00 -9.47
CA GLY A 134 11.00 -7.85 -8.61
C GLY A 134 10.59 -7.69 -7.15
N ASP A 135 11.10 -8.57 -6.31
CA ASP A 135 10.82 -8.56 -4.88
C ASP A 135 11.47 -7.35 -4.20
N ALA A 136 10.82 -6.86 -3.16
CA ALA A 136 11.35 -5.80 -2.34
C ALA A 136 12.60 -6.26 -1.59
N GLN A 137 13.54 -5.33 -1.41
CA GLN A 137 14.80 -5.56 -0.72
C GLN A 137 14.83 -4.77 0.58
N GLU A 138 15.59 -5.27 1.56
CA GLU A 138 15.77 -4.56 2.81
C GLU A 138 16.48 -3.23 2.62
N PHE A 139 15.89 -2.16 3.16
CA PHE A 139 16.46 -0.82 3.22
C PHE A 139 17.05 -0.53 4.60
N GLY A 140 16.38 -0.97 5.66
CA GLY A 140 16.74 -0.72 7.04
C GLY A 140 15.54 -0.82 7.97
N GLU A 141 15.61 -0.21 9.13
CA GLU A 141 14.58 -0.27 10.15
C GLU A 141 14.23 1.12 10.70
N LEU A 142 12.99 1.28 11.14
CA LEU A 142 12.59 2.39 11.98
C LEU A 142 13.15 2.20 13.39
N LYS A 143 13.63 3.26 14.00
CA LYS A 143 14.10 3.22 15.41
C LYS A 143 12.94 2.91 16.37
N HIS A 144 11.75 3.42 16.06
CA HIS A 144 10.54 3.18 16.83
C HIS A 144 9.38 3.02 15.87
N CYS A 145 8.60 1.96 16.03
CA CYS A 145 7.31 1.82 15.37
C CYS A 145 6.26 2.30 16.37
N LEU A 146 5.79 3.54 16.19
CA LEU A 146 4.74 4.10 17.04
C LEU A 146 3.38 3.56 16.59
N LEU A 147 2.95 2.45 17.19
CA LEU A 147 1.53 2.23 17.36
C LEU A 147 1.12 3.03 18.61
N TYR A 148 0.01 3.73 18.48
CA TYR A 148 -0.62 4.34 19.63
C TYR A 148 -0.96 3.21 20.63
N THR A 149 -0.12 3.04 21.62
CA THR A 149 -0.46 2.22 22.78
C THR A 149 -1.03 3.16 23.84
N SER A 150 -2.14 2.76 24.41
CA SER A 150 -2.76 3.44 25.55
C SER A 150 -1.85 3.52 26.79
N ASP A 151 -0.65 2.96 26.71
CA ASP A 151 0.35 2.95 27.79
C ASP A 151 1.10 4.28 27.97
N ALA A 152 1.00 5.20 26.99
CA ALA A 152 1.62 6.53 27.14
C ALA A 152 0.95 7.39 28.25
N ALA A 153 -0.19 6.96 28.77
CA ALA A 153 -0.88 7.67 29.85
C ALA A 153 -0.45 7.23 31.27
N ASP A 154 0.25 6.12 31.41
CA ASP A 154 0.63 5.60 32.73
C ASP A 154 2.05 6.01 33.17
N GLU A 155 2.90 6.48 32.27
CA GLU A 155 4.26 6.90 32.67
C GLU A 155 4.36 8.31 33.24
N GLU A 156 3.30 9.13 33.18
CA GLU A 156 3.26 10.46 33.82
C GLU A 156 2.67 10.46 35.24
N ARG A 157 2.40 9.30 35.81
CA ARG A 157 1.90 9.18 37.22
C ARG A 157 2.92 8.56 38.18
N GLY A 158 4.19 8.64 37.84
CA GLY A 158 5.29 8.27 38.73
C GLY A 158 5.71 9.43 39.62
#